data_608d1b563e691464c43297bb4a802153
#
_entry.id   608d1b563e691464c43297bb4a802153
#
_cell.length_a   1.000
_cell.length_b   1.000
_cell.length_c   1.000
_cell.angle_alpha   90.00
_cell.angle_beta   90.00
_cell.angle_gamma   90.00
#
_symmetry.space_group_name_H-M   'P 1'
#
loop_
_entity.id
_entity.type
_entity.pdbx_description
1 polymer ?
#
loop_
_entity_poly.entity_id
_entity_poly.type
_entity_poly.pdbx_seq_one_letter_code
_entity_poly.pdbx_strand_id
1 'polypeptide(L)'
;MVDKKSLTLYWTKNGNTEKVARRIHETLTKAGLDDAIFRMTKDLQVEYLDYNLVFLGAPVYHNLPPKPVIAFLERHRKRGVEIVASAPEIPGIAAIPYCTYGGGHTGYNEAVPMLKYIGQFFEHEGIRVVEEIAVPGVFPEAEEAYNTKGRFGIITDRPSAQDLREVEGRILGILRRLHRILPLGDAFL
;
A
#
# COMPACT_ATOMS: atom_id res chain seq x y z
N MET A 1 -27.32 -1.14 -5.19
CA MET A 1 -26.18 -0.82 -4.30
C MET A 1 -24.93 -1.11 -5.10
N VAL A 2 -24.04 -0.15 -5.28
CA VAL A 2 -22.74 -0.42 -5.94
C VAL A 2 -21.94 -1.26 -4.95
N ASP A 3 -21.57 -2.49 -5.34
CA ASP A 3 -20.70 -3.35 -4.55
C ASP A 3 -19.36 -2.65 -4.37
N LYS A 4 -19.02 -2.33 -3.14
CA LYS A 4 -17.79 -1.63 -2.79
C LYS A 4 -16.66 -2.64 -2.69
N LYS A 5 -15.91 -2.73 -3.76
CA LYS A 5 -14.80 -3.66 -3.87
C LYS A 5 -13.48 -2.95 -3.54
N SER A 6 -12.70 -3.57 -2.70
CA SER A 6 -11.32 -3.17 -2.45
C SER A 6 -10.34 -4.29 -2.78
N LEU A 7 -9.11 -3.92 -3.04
CA LEU A 7 -8.04 -4.82 -3.40
C LEU A 7 -6.80 -4.50 -2.56
N THR A 8 -6.30 -5.48 -1.85
CA THR A 8 -5.07 -5.39 -1.07
C THR A 8 -3.98 -6.26 -1.71
N LEU A 9 -3.03 -5.62 -2.39
CA LEU A 9 -1.88 -6.27 -3.01
C LEU A 9 -0.64 -6.13 -2.13
N TYR A 10 0.11 -7.20 -1.94
CA TYR A 10 1.37 -7.14 -1.20
C TYR A 10 2.45 -8.05 -1.77
N TRP A 11 3.69 -7.61 -1.61
CA TRP A 11 4.87 -8.47 -1.73
C TRP A 11 5.65 -8.42 -0.42
N THR A 12 6.19 -9.55 -0.01
CA THR A 12 6.98 -9.64 1.21
C THR A 12 8.07 -10.71 1.07
N LYS A 13 9.22 -10.46 1.69
CA LYS A 13 10.27 -11.47 1.85
C LYS A 13 10.18 -12.11 3.25
N ASN A 14 10.06 -11.30 4.28
CA ASN A 14 10.19 -11.70 5.68
C ASN A 14 8.88 -11.58 6.49
N GLY A 15 7.73 -11.39 5.82
CA GLY A 15 6.42 -11.35 6.46
C GLY A 15 5.97 -9.97 7.00
N ASN A 16 6.85 -8.96 7.09
CA ASN A 16 6.47 -7.66 7.66
C ASN A 16 5.36 -6.98 6.87
N THR A 17 5.51 -6.88 5.55
CA THR A 17 4.48 -6.28 4.69
C THR A 17 3.20 -7.11 4.68
N GLU A 18 3.30 -8.43 4.81
CA GLU A 18 2.12 -9.30 4.94
C GLU A 18 1.34 -9.01 6.22
N LYS A 19 2.00 -8.78 7.37
CA LYS A 19 1.31 -8.38 8.62
C LYS A 19 0.49 -7.10 8.40
N VAL A 20 1.06 -6.12 7.71
CA VAL A 20 0.36 -4.87 7.38
C VAL A 20 -0.78 -5.13 6.41
N ALA A 21 -0.57 -5.91 5.33
CA ALA A 21 -1.60 -6.25 4.36
C ALA A 21 -2.80 -6.96 5.00
N ARG A 22 -2.55 -7.91 5.90
CA ARG A 22 -3.62 -8.61 6.63
C ARG A 22 -4.41 -7.65 7.54
N ARG A 23 -3.73 -6.71 8.22
CA ARG A 23 -4.42 -5.69 9.01
C ARG A 23 -5.27 -4.76 8.13
N ILE A 24 -4.79 -4.38 6.95
CA ILE A 24 -5.57 -3.62 5.96
C ILE A 24 -6.83 -4.40 5.59
N HIS A 25 -6.66 -5.64 5.14
CA HIS A 25 -7.75 -6.54 4.75
C HIS A 25 -8.80 -6.71 5.86
N GLU A 26 -8.37 -7.04 7.08
CA GLU A 26 -9.26 -7.20 8.23
C GLU A 26 -10.04 -5.92 8.53
N THR A 27 -9.39 -4.76 8.44
CA THR A 27 -10.03 -3.46 8.71
C THR A 27 -11.07 -3.14 7.66
N LEU A 28 -10.77 -3.33 6.37
CA LEU A 28 -11.69 -3.10 5.25
C LEU A 28 -12.90 -4.03 5.32
N THR A 29 -12.66 -5.30 5.58
CA THR A 29 -13.74 -6.31 5.72
C THR A 29 -14.66 -5.98 6.91
N LYS A 30 -14.09 -5.64 8.07
CA LYS A 30 -14.88 -5.20 9.25
C LYS A 30 -15.67 -3.93 8.97
N ALA A 31 -15.17 -3.07 8.11
CA ALA A 31 -15.85 -1.87 7.67
C ALA A 31 -16.88 -2.13 6.55
N GLY A 32 -17.14 -3.39 6.18
CA GLY A 32 -18.18 -3.79 5.23
C GLY A 32 -17.79 -3.69 3.75
N LEU A 33 -16.49 -3.59 3.42
CA LEU A 33 -16.02 -3.69 2.04
C LEU A 33 -15.79 -5.16 1.65
N ASP A 34 -16.04 -5.49 0.40
CA ASP A 34 -15.60 -6.74 -0.22
C ASP A 34 -14.12 -6.57 -0.63
N ASP A 35 -13.22 -6.94 0.28
CA ASP A 35 -11.77 -6.80 0.06
C ASP A 35 -11.13 -8.11 -0.39
N ALA A 36 -10.51 -8.11 -1.57
CA ALA A 36 -9.68 -9.18 -2.06
C ALA A 36 -8.21 -8.94 -1.68
N ILE A 37 -7.57 -9.92 -1.03
CA ILE A 37 -6.15 -9.81 -0.68
C ILE A 37 -5.31 -10.81 -1.47
N PHE A 38 -4.24 -10.34 -2.15
CA PHE A 38 -3.34 -11.21 -2.90
C PHE A 38 -1.87 -10.87 -2.65
N ARG A 39 -1.06 -11.93 -2.56
CA ARG A 39 0.39 -11.81 -2.64
C ARG A 39 0.79 -11.65 -4.10
N MET A 40 1.53 -10.59 -4.43
CA MET A 40 2.07 -10.39 -5.76
C MET A 40 3.06 -11.49 -6.11
N THR A 41 2.78 -12.23 -7.17
CA THR A 41 3.65 -13.26 -7.76
C THR A 41 3.84 -12.98 -9.25
N LYS A 42 4.76 -13.71 -9.88
CA LYS A 42 4.98 -13.60 -11.33
C LYS A 42 3.75 -14.01 -12.15
N ASP A 43 2.91 -14.89 -11.61
CA ASP A 43 1.76 -15.48 -12.31
C ASP A 43 0.44 -14.83 -11.93
N LEU A 44 0.42 -13.94 -10.91
CA LEU A 44 -0.79 -13.24 -10.52
C LEU A 44 -1.25 -12.30 -11.64
N GLN A 45 -2.48 -12.50 -12.08
CA GLN A 45 -3.22 -11.59 -12.95
C GLN A 45 -4.33 -10.95 -12.14
N VAL A 46 -4.43 -9.64 -12.17
CA VAL A 46 -5.46 -8.87 -11.45
C VAL A 46 -5.83 -7.65 -12.27
N GLU A 47 -7.14 -7.41 -12.35
CA GLU A 47 -7.66 -6.18 -12.96
C GLU A 47 -8.00 -5.19 -11.85
N TYR A 48 -7.06 -4.29 -11.56
CA TYR A 48 -7.21 -3.32 -10.46
C TYR A 48 -8.28 -2.26 -10.76
N LEU A 49 -8.68 -2.07 -12.02
CA LEU A 49 -9.76 -1.15 -12.40
C LEU A 49 -11.16 -1.65 -12.02
N ASP A 50 -11.29 -2.94 -11.67
CA ASP A 50 -12.56 -3.52 -11.19
C ASP A 50 -12.85 -3.16 -9.71
N TYR A 51 -11.96 -2.42 -9.05
CA TYR A 51 -12.04 -2.09 -7.63
C TYR A 51 -12.18 -0.57 -7.43
N ASN A 52 -12.83 -0.19 -6.33
CA ASN A 52 -12.99 1.22 -5.94
C ASN A 52 -11.81 1.72 -5.11
N LEU A 53 -11.10 0.82 -4.43
CA LEU A 53 -10.00 1.15 -3.55
C LEU A 53 -8.89 0.11 -3.69
N VAL A 54 -7.68 0.54 -4.03
CA VAL A 54 -6.54 -0.35 -4.26
C VAL A 54 -5.40 -0.01 -3.32
N PHE A 55 -5.04 -0.97 -2.47
CA PHE A 55 -3.83 -0.94 -1.65
C PHE A 55 -2.73 -1.75 -2.33
N LEU A 56 -1.55 -1.20 -2.49
CA LEU A 56 -0.39 -1.93 -3.00
C LEU A 56 0.85 -1.64 -2.16
N GLY A 57 1.45 -2.71 -1.63
CA GLY A 57 2.58 -2.55 -0.73
C GLY A 57 3.67 -3.59 -0.84
N ALA A 58 4.88 -3.17 -0.43
CA ALA A 58 6.06 -4.01 -0.37
C ALA A 58 7.09 -3.45 0.63
N PRO A 59 8.14 -4.22 1.00
CA PRO A 59 9.24 -3.67 1.77
C PRO A 59 10.09 -2.72 0.92
N VAL A 60 10.72 -1.75 1.57
CA VAL A 60 11.67 -0.84 0.93
C VAL A 60 13.03 -1.52 0.77
N TYR A 61 13.54 -1.59 -0.44
CA TYR A 61 14.89 -2.06 -0.75
C TYR A 61 15.66 -0.98 -1.50
N HIS A 62 16.74 -0.46 -0.90
CA HIS A 62 17.52 0.65 -1.47
C HIS A 62 16.63 1.84 -1.87
N ASN A 63 15.71 2.21 -1.00
CA ASN A 63 14.70 3.28 -1.15
C ASN A 63 13.66 3.04 -2.27
N LEU A 64 13.67 1.89 -2.94
CA LEU A 64 12.80 1.55 -4.06
C LEU A 64 11.97 0.28 -3.79
N PRO A 65 10.93 0.01 -4.59
CA PRO A 65 10.26 -1.28 -4.57
C PRO A 65 11.23 -2.41 -4.97
N PRO A 66 11.08 -3.61 -4.41
CA PRO A 66 11.83 -4.79 -4.86
C PRO A 66 11.61 -5.09 -6.36
N LYS A 67 12.63 -5.63 -7.04
CA LYS A 67 12.53 -5.99 -8.47
C LYS A 67 11.28 -6.79 -8.84
N PRO A 68 10.81 -7.79 -8.06
CA PRO A 68 9.56 -8.49 -8.37
C PRO A 68 8.32 -7.58 -8.40
N VAL A 69 8.30 -6.53 -7.56
CA VAL A 69 7.20 -5.55 -7.54
C VAL A 69 7.27 -4.64 -8.76
N ILE A 70 8.45 -4.16 -9.11
CA ILE A 70 8.66 -3.36 -10.33
C ILE A 70 8.18 -4.14 -11.55
N ALA A 71 8.62 -5.40 -11.70
CA ALA A 71 8.18 -6.26 -12.79
C ALA A 71 6.68 -6.54 -12.79
N PHE A 72 6.06 -6.62 -11.60
CA PHE A 72 4.60 -6.74 -11.47
C PHE A 72 3.90 -5.47 -12.00
N LEU A 73 4.34 -4.30 -11.58
CA LEU A 73 3.77 -3.02 -12.04
C LEU A 73 3.91 -2.85 -13.56
N GLU A 74 5.07 -3.18 -14.13
CA GLU A 74 5.31 -3.12 -15.57
C GLU A 74 4.34 -4.01 -16.35
N ARG A 75 4.09 -5.25 -15.89
CA ARG A 75 3.15 -6.16 -16.55
C ARG A 75 1.68 -5.72 -16.46
N HIS A 76 1.33 -4.99 -15.41
CA HIS A 76 -0.05 -4.54 -15.16
C HIS A 76 -0.32 -3.11 -15.64
N ARG A 77 0.63 -2.49 -16.33
CA ARG A 77 0.42 -1.16 -16.93
C ARG A 77 -0.57 -1.26 -18.09
N LYS A 78 -1.72 -0.60 -17.97
CA LYS A 78 -2.81 -0.64 -18.95
C LYS A 78 -2.76 0.53 -19.94
N ARG A 79 -2.40 1.72 -19.46
CA ARG A 79 -2.40 2.95 -20.25
C ARG A 79 -1.07 3.30 -20.90
N GLY A 80 -0.06 2.44 -20.79
CA GLY A 80 1.25 2.69 -21.39
C GLY A 80 1.27 2.78 -22.92
N VAL A 81 0.19 2.38 -23.58
CA VAL A 81 0.05 2.40 -25.06
C VAL A 81 -0.81 3.58 -25.53
N GLU A 82 -1.75 4.04 -24.73
CA GLU A 82 -2.57 5.22 -25.02
C GLU A 82 -2.05 6.41 -24.21
N ILE A 83 -1.03 7.08 -24.73
CA ILE A 83 -0.53 8.31 -24.11
C ILE A 83 -1.60 9.40 -24.29
N VAL A 84 -2.50 9.47 -23.35
CA VAL A 84 -3.31 10.67 -23.17
C VAL A 84 -2.43 11.67 -22.42
N ALA A 85 -2.05 12.75 -23.07
CA ALA A 85 -1.07 13.72 -22.56
C ALA A 85 -1.39 14.28 -21.15
N SER A 86 -2.63 14.17 -20.69
CA SER A 86 -3.10 14.72 -19.41
C SER A 86 -3.38 13.64 -18.34
N ALA A 87 -3.24 12.34 -18.64
CA ALA A 87 -3.57 11.23 -17.72
C ALA A 87 -4.85 11.50 -16.89
N PRO A 88 -6.03 11.66 -17.54
CA PRO A 88 -7.23 12.08 -16.85
C PRO A 88 -7.62 11.08 -15.75
N GLU A 89 -8.00 11.59 -14.57
CA GLU A 89 -8.44 10.76 -13.46
C GLU A 89 -9.69 9.93 -13.84
N ILE A 90 -9.71 8.68 -13.42
CA ILE A 90 -10.87 7.79 -13.53
C ILE A 90 -11.73 8.00 -12.27
N PRO A 91 -12.98 8.46 -12.40
CA PRO A 91 -13.85 8.63 -11.24
C PRO A 91 -14.17 7.29 -10.56
N GLY A 92 -14.26 7.30 -9.23
CA GLY A 92 -14.75 6.16 -8.46
C GLY A 92 -13.69 5.14 -8.07
N ILE A 93 -12.41 5.38 -8.41
CA ILE A 93 -11.28 4.56 -7.98
C ILE A 93 -10.21 5.41 -7.29
N ALA A 94 -9.61 4.88 -6.23
CA ALA A 94 -8.51 5.51 -5.51
C ALA A 94 -7.45 4.48 -5.12
N ALA A 95 -6.21 4.92 -4.96
CA ALA A 95 -5.09 4.06 -4.57
C ALA A 95 -4.39 4.55 -3.30
N ILE A 96 -3.85 3.60 -2.54
CA ILE A 96 -3.05 3.83 -1.35
C ILE A 96 -1.78 2.97 -1.45
N PRO A 97 -0.65 3.51 -1.89
CA PRO A 97 0.65 2.90 -1.72
C PRO A 97 0.98 2.70 -0.24
N TYR A 98 1.54 1.54 0.11
CA TYR A 98 2.06 1.34 1.46
C TYR A 98 3.38 0.58 1.46
N CYS A 99 4.19 0.74 2.51
CA CYS A 99 5.45 0.02 2.61
C CYS A 99 5.81 -0.34 4.06
N THR A 100 6.72 -1.31 4.19
CA THR A 100 7.47 -1.55 5.42
C THR A 100 8.94 -1.20 5.19
N TYR A 101 9.62 -0.58 6.17
CA TYR A 101 10.97 -0.06 6.01
C TYR A 101 11.73 -0.07 7.34
N GLY A 102 13.05 -0.22 7.28
CA GLY A 102 13.91 -0.20 8.46
C GLY A 102 14.17 1.21 9.00
N GLY A 103 14.41 2.17 8.12
CA GLY A 103 14.60 3.58 8.48
C GLY A 103 15.86 3.88 9.29
N GLY A 104 16.87 2.99 9.24
CA GLY A 104 18.05 3.08 10.11
C GLY A 104 18.89 4.35 9.93
N HIS A 105 19.04 4.84 8.71
CA HIS A 105 19.91 5.99 8.41
C HIS A 105 19.13 7.31 8.39
N THR A 106 18.07 7.40 7.61
CA THR A 106 17.34 8.67 7.37
C THR A 106 15.89 8.64 7.83
N GLY A 107 15.49 7.56 8.51
CA GLY A 107 14.13 7.43 9.04
C GLY A 107 13.09 7.31 7.93
N TYR A 108 11.97 8.02 8.07
CA TYR A 108 10.88 8.02 7.10
C TYR A 108 11.31 8.33 5.67
N ASN A 109 12.36 9.13 5.47
CA ASN A 109 12.84 9.49 4.14
C ASN A 109 13.30 8.29 3.31
N GLU A 110 13.63 7.16 3.93
CA GLU A 110 13.95 5.92 3.21
C GLU A 110 12.72 5.31 2.51
N ALA A 111 11.52 5.59 3.01
CA ALA A 111 10.27 5.09 2.46
C ALA A 111 9.72 5.97 1.31
N VAL A 112 10.02 7.25 1.32
CA VAL A 112 9.42 8.24 0.41
C VAL A 112 9.61 7.89 -1.07
N PRO A 113 10.82 7.57 -1.58
CA PRO A 113 10.98 7.28 -3.01
C PRO A 113 10.18 6.07 -3.46
N MET A 114 10.08 5.03 -2.62
CA MET A 114 9.29 3.85 -2.93
C MET A 114 7.80 4.16 -3.02
N LEU A 115 7.25 4.89 -2.05
CA LEU A 115 5.83 5.27 -2.04
C LEU A 115 5.50 6.12 -3.27
N LYS A 116 6.37 7.06 -3.63
CA LYS A 116 6.22 7.88 -4.84
C LYS A 116 6.34 7.06 -6.13
N TYR A 117 7.21 6.05 -6.15
CA TYR A 117 7.33 5.15 -7.31
C TYR A 117 6.02 4.39 -7.59
N ILE A 118 5.42 3.82 -6.54
CA ILE A 118 4.12 3.12 -6.65
C ILE A 118 3.00 4.13 -6.94
N GLY A 119 3.03 5.29 -6.29
CA GLY A 119 2.05 6.36 -6.52
C GLY A 119 2.04 6.80 -7.98
N GLN A 120 3.21 7.04 -8.57
CA GLN A 120 3.33 7.41 -9.99
C GLN A 120 2.80 6.34 -10.94
N PHE A 121 2.94 5.05 -10.61
CA PHE A 121 2.28 3.99 -11.39
C PHE A 121 0.77 4.22 -11.43
N PHE A 122 0.12 4.40 -10.27
CA PHE A 122 -1.31 4.60 -10.20
C PHE A 122 -1.78 5.89 -10.89
N GLU A 123 -1.07 6.99 -10.67
CA GLU A 123 -1.42 8.27 -11.29
C GLU A 123 -1.29 8.24 -12.82
N HIS A 124 -0.28 7.55 -13.37
CA HIS A 124 -0.18 7.31 -14.81
C HIS A 124 -1.33 6.43 -15.36
N GLU A 125 -1.90 5.56 -14.54
CA GLU A 125 -3.07 4.78 -14.88
C GLU A 125 -4.39 5.57 -14.68
N GLY A 126 -4.33 6.83 -14.27
CA GLY A 126 -5.48 7.68 -13.99
C GLY A 126 -6.15 7.40 -12.65
N ILE A 127 -5.46 6.73 -11.74
CA ILE A 127 -5.97 6.40 -10.41
C ILE A 127 -5.38 7.37 -9.39
N ARG A 128 -6.24 8.12 -8.72
CA ARG A 128 -5.84 9.09 -7.72
C ARG A 128 -5.21 8.42 -6.50
N VAL A 129 -4.02 8.84 -6.12
CA VAL A 129 -3.41 8.49 -4.84
C VAL A 129 -3.97 9.41 -3.75
N VAL A 130 -4.66 8.83 -2.76
CA VAL A 130 -5.35 9.57 -1.69
C VAL A 130 -4.63 9.56 -0.36
N GLU A 131 -3.69 8.63 -0.17
CA GLU A 131 -2.87 8.50 1.04
C GLU A 131 -1.64 7.63 0.73
N GLU A 132 -0.61 7.74 1.57
CA GLU A 132 0.57 6.89 1.55
C GLU A 132 0.87 6.39 2.97
N ILE A 133 1.09 5.07 3.15
CA ILE A 133 1.29 4.47 4.46
C ILE A 133 2.68 3.85 4.54
N ALA A 134 3.53 4.34 5.45
CA ALA A 134 4.81 3.72 5.78
C ALA A 134 4.80 3.18 7.21
N VAL A 135 5.21 1.94 7.37
CA VAL A 135 5.24 1.25 8.66
C VAL A 135 6.66 0.76 8.94
N PRO A 136 7.29 1.16 10.05
CA PRO A 136 8.57 0.60 10.42
C PRO A 136 8.51 -0.92 10.58
N GLY A 137 9.56 -1.59 10.15
CA GLY A 137 9.67 -3.05 10.25
C GLY A 137 11.12 -3.48 10.45
N VAL A 138 11.32 -4.51 11.25
CA VAL A 138 12.62 -5.14 11.45
C VAL A 138 13.23 -5.56 10.12
N PHE A 139 14.54 -5.38 9.99
CA PHE A 139 15.30 -5.87 8.85
C PHE A 139 16.15 -7.07 9.28
N PRO A 140 15.61 -8.30 9.21
CA PRO A 140 16.26 -9.48 9.82
C PRO A 140 17.62 -9.83 9.21
N GLU A 141 17.90 -9.38 7.99
CA GLU A 141 19.14 -9.67 7.28
C GLU A 141 20.22 -8.60 7.51
N ALA A 142 19.89 -7.50 8.18
CA ALA A 142 20.86 -6.46 8.52
C ALA A 142 21.62 -6.81 9.80
N GLU A 143 22.77 -6.18 9.98
CA GLU A 143 23.48 -6.19 11.25
C GLU A 143 22.57 -5.72 12.40
N GLU A 144 22.73 -6.29 13.58
CA GLU A 144 21.93 -5.98 14.77
C GLU A 144 21.86 -4.47 15.06
N ALA A 145 22.99 -3.77 14.88
CA ALA A 145 23.07 -2.33 15.09
C ALA A 145 22.09 -1.54 14.24
N TYR A 146 21.72 -2.03 13.06
CA TYR A 146 20.74 -1.39 12.18
C TYR A 146 19.33 -1.41 12.79
N ASN A 147 19.00 -2.49 13.49
CA ASN A 147 17.69 -2.67 14.12
C ASN A 147 17.63 -2.16 15.57
N THR A 148 18.75 -1.74 16.17
CA THR A 148 18.81 -1.35 17.58
C THR A 148 19.37 0.05 17.82
N LYS A 149 20.20 0.58 16.90
CA LYS A 149 20.90 1.87 17.02
C LYS A 149 20.60 2.83 15.87
N GLY A 150 19.66 2.46 14.97
CA GLY A 150 19.23 3.32 13.89
C GLY A 150 18.39 4.51 14.38
N ARG A 151 17.94 5.34 13.45
CA ARG A 151 17.21 6.59 13.74
C ARG A 151 15.90 6.36 14.52
N PHE A 152 15.28 5.18 14.40
CA PHE A 152 14.10 4.80 15.16
C PHE A 152 14.39 4.05 16.46
N GLY A 153 15.68 3.92 16.85
CA GLY A 153 16.07 3.11 17.98
C GLY A 153 15.79 1.62 17.75
N ILE A 154 15.18 0.96 18.72
CA ILE A 154 14.90 -0.47 18.66
C ILE A 154 13.66 -0.74 17.80
N ILE A 155 13.83 -1.53 16.73
CA ILE A 155 12.74 -1.93 15.82
C ILE A 155 12.61 -3.44 15.66
N THR A 156 13.21 -4.22 16.57
CA THR A 156 13.29 -5.70 16.47
C THR A 156 11.93 -6.40 16.52
N ASP A 157 10.92 -5.78 17.09
CA ASP A 157 9.54 -6.28 17.19
C ASP A 157 8.58 -5.66 16.17
N ARG A 158 9.08 -4.78 15.27
CA ARG A 158 8.21 -4.05 14.34
C ARG A 158 8.03 -4.77 12.99
N PRO A 159 6.83 -4.69 12.36
CA PRO A 159 5.62 -3.99 12.83
C PRO A 159 5.05 -4.59 14.10
N SER A 160 4.92 -3.75 15.14
CA SER A 160 4.34 -4.11 16.44
C SER A 160 2.80 -4.07 16.41
N ALA A 161 2.17 -4.55 17.49
CA ALA A 161 0.72 -4.42 17.65
C ALA A 161 0.26 -2.95 17.64
N GLN A 162 1.09 -2.03 18.13
CA GLN A 162 0.80 -0.59 18.10
C GLN A 162 0.82 -0.06 16.65
N ASP A 163 1.84 -0.40 15.86
CA ASP A 163 1.91 -0.02 14.43
C ASP A 163 0.68 -0.49 13.67
N LEU A 164 0.23 -1.73 13.93
CA LEU A 164 -0.94 -2.27 13.28
C LEU A 164 -2.24 -1.57 13.70
N ARG A 165 -2.36 -1.11 14.95
CA ARG A 165 -3.50 -0.26 15.37
C ARG A 165 -3.47 1.11 14.69
N GLU A 166 -2.29 1.69 14.51
CA GLU A 166 -2.14 2.96 13.78
C GLU A 166 -2.53 2.81 12.31
N VAL A 167 -2.15 1.70 11.67
CA VAL A 167 -2.60 1.37 10.30
C VAL A 167 -4.13 1.28 10.25
N GLU A 168 -4.76 0.56 11.18
CA GLU A 168 -6.22 0.46 11.28
C GLU A 168 -6.88 1.84 11.41
N GLY A 169 -6.39 2.67 12.33
CA GLY A 169 -6.89 4.04 12.53
C GLY A 169 -6.78 4.92 11.27
N ARG A 170 -5.65 4.80 10.54
CA ARG A 170 -5.46 5.52 9.27
C ARG A 170 -6.45 5.05 8.21
N ILE A 171 -6.66 3.74 8.06
CA ILE A 171 -7.62 3.19 7.09
C ILE A 171 -9.03 3.69 7.39
N LEU A 172 -9.48 3.63 8.64
CA LEU A 172 -10.79 4.15 9.03
C LEU A 172 -10.92 5.66 8.74
N GLY A 173 -9.84 6.43 8.96
CA GLY A 173 -9.78 7.84 8.58
C GLY A 173 -9.88 8.07 7.07
N ILE A 174 -9.22 7.23 6.25
CA ILE A 174 -9.31 7.26 4.79
C ILE A 174 -10.75 6.99 4.35
N LEU A 175 -11.38 5.93 4.86
CA LEU A 175 -12.74 5.56 4.51
C LEU A 175 -13.73 6.68 4.84
N ARG A 176 -13.62 7.35 5.99
CA ARG A 176 -14.46 8.50 6.35
C ARG A 176 -14.28 9.70 5.40
N ARG A 177 -13.04 9.96 4.93
CA ARG A 177 -12.78 11.03 3.96
C ARG A 177 -13.35 10.67 2.59
N LEU A 178 -13.13 9.46 2.14
CA LEU A 178 -13.61 8.97 0.84
C LEU A 178 -15.13 8.90 0.79
N HIS A 179 -15.81 8.57 1.90
CA HIS A 179 -17.27 8.58 1.97
C HIS A 179 -17.87 9.95 1.64
N ARG A 180 -17.20 11.04 1.98
CA ARG A 180 -17.63 12.42 1.65
C ARG A 180 -17.40 12.78 0.19
N ILE A 181 -16.50 12.10 -0.51
CA ILE A 181 -16.05 12.43 -1.89
C ILE A 181 -16.57 11.39 -2.89
N LEU A 182 -16.51 10.13 -2.51
CA LEU A 182 -17.06 8.99 -3.22
C LEU A 182 -18.25 8.49 -2.39
N PRO A 183 -19.49 8.41 -2.89
CA PRO A 183 -20.63 7.95 -2.10
C PRO A 183 -20.47 6.45 -1.78
N LEU A 184 -19.65 6.19 -0.80
CA LEU A 184 -19.44 4.87 -0.21
C LEU A 184 -20.62 4.57 0.73
N GLY A 185 -21.90 4.45 0.28
CA GLY A 185 -23.10 4.04 1.02
C GLY A 185 -23.13 4.18 2.57
N ASP A 186 -24.31 4.12 3.18
CA ASP A 186 -24.62 4.49 4.58
C ASP A 186 -24.00 3.63 5.70
N ALA A 187 -23.17 2.65 5.40
CA ALA A 187 -22.54 1.78 6.41
C ALA A 187 -21.41 2.44 7.24
N PHE A 188 -21.15 3.73 7.03
CA PHE A 188 -20.02 4.46 7.65
C PHE A 188 -20.42 5.70 8.46
N LEU A 189 -21.72 5.87 8.75
CA LEU A 189 -22.23 6.92 9.65
C LEU A 189 -22.21 6.50 11.10
#